data_1b509ba3b0629a0e0e31e8ecca00ed6f
#
_entry.id   1b509ba3b0629a0e0e31e8ecca00ed6f
#
_cell.length_a   1.000
_cell.length_b   1.000
_cell.length_c   1.000
_cell.angle_alpha   90.00
_cell.angle_beta   90.00
_cell.angle_gamma   90.00
#
_symmetry.space_group_name_H-M   'P 1'
#
loop_
_entity.id
_entity.type
_entity.pdbx_description
1 polymer ?
#
loop_
_entity_poly.entity_id
_entity_poly.type
_entity_poly.pdbx_seq_one_letter_code
_entity_poly.pdbx_strand_id
1 'polypeptide(L)'
;MSKFWDEGVNGIPFDAIDEYHELINNEKNINMCGLVGFSGKANTSVLKALHLLADNDSRGGHSTGMFVNGKIYKTLEESMNILPMLESNDTGSVLIGHTRYGTHGANTTDNAHPFQHKGIIGAHNGVLDNYEEVGKKFNIKKTTVDSEMIIKILGETKDHKNLGLFGGTKAVLFTANDNKLYVYRHNNPLFYLVKEEGVYFSSLKEGLENISYKDEKVKECKKDKLFVWENGELINTINIKHKPIPAIKVINTNWQSYGGYNNYVTPSHSRSYDHLDIASDWDTGEEEDYERAQELAEIAAKLMDIDIHSDLDADSKKTIRDAIEALEYVANEIYYSY
;
A
#
# COMPACT_ATOMS: atom_id res chain seq x y z
N MET A 1 21.10 -27.40 23.95
CA MET A 1 20.86 -26.35 22.93
C MET A 1 19.88 -26.77 21.83
N SER A 2 19.03 -27.77 21.99
CA SER A 2 18.18 -28.31 20.90
C SER A 2 16.70 -28.33 21.19
N LYS A 3 16.22 -27.83 22.32
CA LYS A 3 14.78 -27.84 22.65
C LYS A 3 14.04 -26.53 22.35
N PHE A 4 14.76 -25.45 22.04
CA PHE A 4 14.13 -24.13 21.81
C PHE A 4 13.55 -23.98 20.40
N TRP A 5 13.97 -24.84 19.48
CA TRP A 5 13.57 -24.79 18.08
C TRP A 5 12.42 -25.73 17.73
N ASP A 6 12.11 -26.73 18.61
CA ASP A 6 11.02 -27.69 18.36
C ASP A 6 9.64 -27.19 18.82
N GLU A 7 9.57 -26.10 19.57
CA GLU A 7 8.31 -25.60 20.15
C GLU A 7 7.68 -24.41 19.38
N GLY A 8 8.25 -24.03 18.22
CA GLY A 8 7.78 -22.86 17.46
C GLY A 8 8.20 -21.54 18.10
N VAL A 9 7.99 -20.42 17.40
CA VAL A 9 8.23 -19.07 17.91
C VAL A 9 7.00 -18.63 18.72
N ASN A 10 7.17 -18.43 20.03
CA ASN A 10 6.10 -17.99 20.95
C ASN A 10 4.84 -18.89 20.97
N GLY A 11 5.03 -20.21 20.84
CA GLY A 11 3.94 -21.19 20.93
C GLY A 11 3.18 -21.42 19.63
N ILE A 12 3.68 -20.89 18.51
CA ILE A 12 3.16 -21.22 17.18
C ILE A 12 4.10 -22.25 16.56
N PRO A 13 3.65 -23.50 16.29
CA PRO A 13 4.44 -24.52 15.65
C PRO A 13 4.90 -24.07 14.25
N PHE A 14 6.11 -24.46 13.84
CA PHE A 14 6.64 -24.14 12.50
C PHE A 14 5.81 -24.74 11.37
N ASP A 15 5.23 -25.91 11.58
CA ASP A 15 4.33 -26.58 10.64
C ASP A 15 3.03 -25.78 10.40
N ALA A 16 2.53 -25.08 11.41
CA ALA A 16 1.39 -24.18 11.25
C ALA A 16 1.73 -22.92 10.40
N ILE A 17 3.00 -22.53 10.39
CA ILE A 17 3.48 -21.43 9.53
C ILE A 17 3.58 -21.93 8.09
N ASP A 18 4.08 -23.15 7.86
CA ASP A 18 4.20 -23.75 6.54
C ASP A 18 2.82 -24.06 5.94
N GLU A 19 1.87 -24.59 6.73
CA GLU A 19 0.47 -24.84 6.31
C GLU A 19 -0.24 -23.51 5.96
N TYR A 20 0.06 -22.45 6.69
CA TYR A 20 -0.44 -21.10 6.42
C TYR A 20 0.11 -20.53 5.09
N HIS A 21 1.40 -20.75 4.81
CA HIS A 21 2.00 -20.36 3.51
C HIS A 21 1.40 -21.13 2.34
N GLU A 22 1.04 -22.41 2.50
CA GLU A 22 0.35 -23.18 1.46
C GLU A 22 -1.08 -22.67 1.21
N LEU A 23 -1.79 -22.22 2.25
CA LEU A 23 -3.14 -21.66 2.13
C LEU A 23 -3.14 -20.31 1.40
N ILE A 24 -2.18 -19.43 1.72
CA ILE A 24 -2.05 -18.10 1.06
C ILE A 24 -1.68 -18.26 -0.42
N ASN A 25 -0.81 -19.20 -0.77
CA ASN A 25 -0.38 -19.41 -2.15
C ASN A 25 -1.50 -19.96 -3.07
N ASN A 26 -2.62 -20.40 -2.51
CA ASN A 26 -3.77 -20.91 -3.26
C ASN A 26 -4.88 -19.86 -3.48
N GLU A 27 -4.83 -18.68 -2.83
CA GLU A 27 -5.76 -17.59 -3.09
C GLU A 27 -5.15 -16.57 -4.07
N LYS A 28 -5.88 -16.28 -5.14
CA LYS A 28 -5.50 -15.47 -6.31
C LYS A 28 -4.76 -14.18 -5.92
N ASN A 29 -3.52 -14.06 -6.39
CA ASN A 29 -2.65 -12.90 -6.22
C ASN A 29 -3.28 -11.64 -6.81
N ILE A 30 -3.79 -10.76 -5.98
CA ILE A 30 -4.06 -9.37 -6.34
C ILE A 30 -2.78 -8.59 -6.03
N ASN A 31 -2.06 -8.19 -7.08
CA ASN A 31 -0.78 -7.46 -7.01
C ASN A 31 -0.95 -6.05 -6.44
N MET A 32 -1.08 -5.92 -5.14
CA MET A 32 -1.26 -4.65 -4.43
C MET A 32 -0.42 -4.61 -3.16
N CYS A 33 -0.07 -3.40 -2.70
CA CYS A 33 0.57 -3.23 -1.41
C CYS A 33 -0.36 -3.60 -0.24
N GLY A 34 0.22 -4.05 0.88
CA GLY A 34 -0.46 -4.27 2.14
C GLY A 34 -0.04 -3.26 3.20
N LEU A 35 -0.97 -2.78 4.00
CA LEU A 35 -0.73 -1.82 5.08
C LEU A 35 -1.29 -2.36 6.38
N VAL A 36 -0.48 -2.36 7.44
CA VAL A 36 -0.84 -2.81 8.78
C VAL A 36 -0.46 -1.76 9.80
N GLY A 37 -1.29 -1.58 10.82
CA GLY A 37 -1.04 -0.66 11.92
C GLY A 37 -1.54 -1.18 13.25
N PHE A 38 -0.95 -0.66 14.32
CA PHE A 38 -1.41 -0.89 15.68
C PHE A 38 -1.25 0.36 16.53
N SER A 39 -2.25 0.64 17.36
CA SER A 39 -2.14 1.59 18.47
C SER A 39 -2.71 0.95 19.74
N GLY A 40 -1.95 0.89 20.80
CA GLY A 40 -2.39 0.24 22.03
C GLY A 40 -1.41 0.36 23.18
N LYS A 41 -1.50 -0.59 24.10
CA LYS A 41 -0.64 -0.65 25.29
C LYS A 41 0.82 -0.87 24.90
N ALA A 42 1.74 -0.19 25.56
CA ALA A 42 3.16 -0.18 25.22
C ALA A 42 3.85 -1.55 25.30
N ASN A 43 3.30 -2.48 26.06
CA ASN A 43 3.82 -3.84 26.24
C ASN A 43 3.13 -4.88 25.33
N THR A 44 2.37 -4.44 24.35
CA THR A 44 1.71 -5.36 23.41
C THR A 44 2.74 -5.98 22.48
N SER A 45 2.69 -7.31 22.34
CA SER A 45 3.55 -8.05 21.42
C SER A 45 3.32 -7.64 19.97
N VAL A 46 4.39 -7.51 19.23
CA VAL A 46 4.35 -7.19 17.78
C VAL A 46 3.86 -8.37 16.92
N LEU A 47 3.79 -9.58 17.46
CA LEU A 47 3.52 -10.78 16.69
C LEU A 47 2.18 -10.76 15.97
N LYS A 48 1.09 -10.31 16.61
CA LYS A 48 -0.21 -10.19 15.93
C LYS A 48 -0.14 -9.25 14.72
N ALA A 49 0.62 -8.17 14.83
CA ALA A 49 0.78 -7.24 13.72
C ALA A 49 1.68 -7.83 12.63
N LEU A 50 2.67 -8.65 12.99
CA LEU A 50 3.48 -9.39 12.03
C LEU A 50 2.63 -10.45 11.30
N HIS A 51 1.73 -11.16 11.98
CA HIS A 51 0.76 -12.05 11.33
C HIS A 51 -0.13 -11.30 10.34
N LEU A 52 -0.70 -10.17 10.73
CA LEU A 52 -1.49 -9.33 9.81
C LEU A 52 -0.66 -8.85 8.62
N LEU A 53 0.64 -8.64 8.81
CA LEU A 53 1.55 -8.26 7.75
C LEU A 53 1.79 -9.44 6.80
N ALA A 54 1.94 -10.65 7.33
CA ALA A 54 2.05 -11.89 6.55
C ALA A 54 0.77 -12.16 5.74
N ASP A 55 -0.42 -11.94 6.30
CA ASP A 55 -1.68 -11.99 5.52
C ASP A 55 -1.63 -11.06 4.30
N ASN A 56 -1.02 -9.89 4.46
CA ASN A 56 -0.88 -8.92 3.38
C ASN A 56 0.25 -9.25 2.38
N ASP A 57 1.09 -10.27 2.59
CA ASP A 57 2.10 -10.71 1.61
C ASP A 57 1.45 -11.25 0.34
N SER A 58 0.23 -11.79 0.43
CA SER A 58 -0.58 -12.16 -0.74
C SER A 58 -0.84 -10.99 -1.70
N ARG A 59 -0.71 -9.75 -1.21
CA ARG A 59 -0.88 -8.51 -1.99
C ARG A 59 0.44 -7.88 -2.41
N GLY A 60 1.52 -8.07 -1.65
CA GLY A 60 2.83 -7.45 -1.82
C GLY A 60 3.93 -8.46 -1.98
N GLY A 61 4.99 -8.43 -1.26
CA GLY A 61 6.04 -9.45 -1.22
C GLY A 61 7.33 -9.10 -1.96
N HIS A 62 7.42 -7.94 -2.63
CA HIS A 62 8.69 -7.48 -3.20
C HIS A 62 9.62 -6.88 -2.16
N SER A 63 9.09 -6.25 -1.17
CA SER A 63 9.81 -5.78 0.01
C SER A 63 8.84 -5.52 1.15
N THR A 64 9.33 -5.66 2.36
CA THR A 64 8.53 -5.49 3.57
C THR A 64 9.26 -4.60 4.55
N GLY A 65 8.51 -3.86 5.35
CA GLY A 65 9.09 -3.13 6.45
C GLY A 65 8.11 -2.86 7.56
N MET A 66 8.66 -2.65 8.75
CA MET A 66 7.93 -2.44 9.98
C MET A 66 8.63 -1.35 10.83
N PHE A 67 7.82 -0.47 11.39
CA PHE A 67 8.22 0.44 12.46
C PHE A 67 7.60 -0.05 13.76
N VAL A 68 8.42 -0.21 14.77
CA VAL A 68 8.01 -0.53 16.14
C VAL A 68 9.06 -0.03 17.13
N ASN A 69 8.64 0.47 18.27
CA ASN A 69 9.51 0.89 19.36
C ASN A 69 10.66 1.82 18.97
N GLY A 70 10.38 2.76 18.06
CA GLY A 70 11.38 3.73 17.57
C GLY A 70 12.36 3.19 16.51
N LYS A 71 12.25 1.92 16.13
CA LYS A 71 13.10 1.26 15.14
C LYS A 71 12.34 0.99 13.85
N ILE A 72 13.05 1.04 12.72
CA ILE A 72 12.52 0.65 11.41
C ILE A 72 13.30 -0.57 10.93
N TYR A 73 12.58 -1.64 10.66
CA TYR A 73 13.09 -2.88 10.06
C TYR A 73 12.63 -2.93 8.62
N LYS A 74 13.51 -3.30 7.69
CA LYS A 74 13.19 -3.44 6.26
C LYS A 74 13.92 -4.63 5.69
N THR A 75 13.22 -5.39 4.86
CA THR A 75 13.77 -6.53 4.12
C THR A 75 13.26 -6.52 2.69
N LEU A 76 13.95 -7.23 1.80
CA LEU A 76 13.38 -7.62 0.52
C LEU A 76 12.53 -8.87 0.74
N GLU A 77 11.56 -9.09 -0.15
CA GLU A 77 10.66 -10.23 -0.12
C GLU A 77 9.65 -10.19 1.05
N GLU A 78 9.25 -11.36 1.54
CA GLU A 78 8.13 -11.59 2.43
C GLU A 78 8.31 -11.02 3.86
N SER A 79 7.18 -10.77 4.51
CA SER A 79 7.13 -10.16 5.84
C SER A 79 7.80 -11.00 6.93
N MET A 80 7.75 -12.32 6.81
CA MET A 80 8.36 -13.21 7.80
C MET A 80 9.88 -13.06 7.88
N ASN A 81 10.53 -12.51 6.85
CA ASN A 81 11.96 -12.16 6.87
C ASN A 81 12.30 -11.03 7.87
N ILE A 82 11.30 -10.33 8.39
CA ILE A 82 11.49 -9.36 9.49
C ILE A 82 11.63 -10.07 10.85
N LEU A 83 11.01 -11.23 11.03
CA LEU A 83 10.99 -11.93 12.31
C LEU A 83 12.39 -12.14 12.94
N PRO A 84 13.42 -12.61 12.20
CA PRO A 84 14.78 -12.75 12.74
C PRO A 84 15.45 -11.42 13.12
N MET A 85 14.94 -10.30 12.60
CA MET A 85 15.48 -8.97 12.86
C MET A 85 14.90 -8.35 14.15
N LEU A 86 13.73 -8.84 14.60
CA LEU A 86 13.07 -8.36 15.81
C LEU A 86 13.86 -8.82 17.06
N GLU A 87 13.99 -7.92 18.02
CA GLU A 87 14.51 -8.28 19.32
C GLU A 87 13.45 -9.03 20.14
N SER A 88 13.87 -9.93 21.01
CA SER A 88 12.97 -10.80 21.81
C SER A 88 11.94 -10.06 22.65
N ASN A 89 12.12 -8.76 22.84
CA ASN A 89 11.25 -7.89 23.63
C ASN A 89 10.66 -6.74 22.82
N ASP A 90 10.63 -6.85 21.48
CA ASP A 90 10.01 -5.81 20.67
C ASP A 90 8.51 -5.77 20.94
N THR A 91 8.14 -4.75 21.71
CA THR A 91 6.75 -4.38 22.03
C THR A 91 6.59 -2.90 21.76
N GLY A 92 5.40 -2.44 21.52
CA GLY A 92 5.21 -1.02 21.26
C GLY A 92 3.76 -0.58 21.38
N SER A 93 3.59 0.71 21.65
CA SER A 93 2.27 1.36 21.63
C SER A 93 1.82 1.76 20.22
N VAL A 94 2.76 1.90 19.28
CA VAL A 94 2.49 2.22 17.88
C VAL A 94 3.36 1.33 17.00
N LEU A 95 2.70 0.73 16.00
CA LEU A 95 3.34 -0.08 14.96
C LEU A 95 2.79 0.32 13.60
N ILE A 96 3.66 0.36 12.59
CA ILE A 96 3.32 0.57 11.19
C ILE A 96 4.07 -0.46 10.35
N GLY A 97 3.35 -1.32 9.66
CA GLY A 97 3.89 -2.35 8.76
C GLY A 97 3.38 -2.18 7.35
N HIS A 98 4.18 -2.60 6.38
CA HIS A 98 3.84 -2.51 4.97
C HIS A 98 4.52 -3.62 4.17
N THR A 99 3.75 -4.30 3.32
CA THR A 99 4.24 -5.19 2.26
C THR A 99 4.08 -4.47 0.92
N ARG A 100 5.17 -4.36 0.18
CA ARG A 100 5.20 -3.56 -1.04
C ARG A 100 5.07 -4.45 -2.27
N TYR A 101 4.14 -4.11 -3.15
CA TYR A 101 4.21 -4.42 -4.56
C TYR A 101 4.83 -3.21 -5.29
N GLY A 102 5.97 -3.40 -5.95
CA GLY A 102 6.72 -2.30 -6.53
C GLY A 102 6.13 -1.83 -7.86
N THR A 103 5.30 -0.80 -7.83
CA THR A 103 4.77 -0.12 -9.02
C THR A 103 5.67 1.02 -9.51
N HIS A 104 6.39 1.67 -8.59
CA HIS A 104 7.30 2.78 -8.88
C HIS A 104 8.64 2.58 -8.17
N GLY A 105 9.73 2.73 -8.90
CA GLY A 105 11.10 2.60 -8.36
C GLY A 105 11.56 1.15 -8.18
N ALA A 106 12.87 0.96 -8.13
CA ALA A 106 13.50 -0.36 -7.99
C ALA A 106 13.12 -1.06 -6.67
N ASN A 107 13.13 -2.39 -6.67
CA ASN A 107 12.96 -3.19 -5.47
C ASN A 107 14.25 -3.16 -4.64
N THR A 108 14.31 -2.19 -3.74
CA THR A 108 15.42 -1.99 -2.81
C THR A 108 14.85 -1.72 -1.41
N THR A 109 15.63 -2.00 -0.39
CA THR A 109 15.27 -1.67 1.00
C THR A 109 15.06 -0.18 1.22
N ASP A 110 15.73 0.69 0.45
CA ASP A 110 15.54 2.14 0.52
C ASP A 110 14.14 2.55 0.05
N ASN A 111 13.59 1.86 -0.94
CA ASN A 111 12.25 2.08 -1.47
C ASN A 111 11.16 1.31 -0.70
N ALA A 112 11.53 0.45 0.25
CA ALA A 112 10.58 -0.18 1.15
C ALA A 112 10.02 0.82 2.17
N HIS A 113 8.75 0.68 2.51
CA HIS A 113 8.13 1.42 3.62
C HIS A 113 8.52 0.79 4.99
N PRO A 114 8.36 1.49 6.11
CA PRO A 114 7.97 2.90 6.24
C PRO A 114 9.09 3.86 5.84
N PHE A 115 8.71 5.06 5.37
CA PHE A 115 9.64 6.18 5.18
C PHE A 115 9.72 7.04 6.45
N GLN A 116 10.84 7.75 6.61
CA GLN A 116 11.05 8.65 7.73
C GLN A 116 11.56 10.01 7.25
N HIS A 117 10.94 11.10 7.73
CA HIS A 117 11.41 12.45 7.48
C HIS A 117 11.02 13.40 8.60
N LYS A 118 11.99 14.12 9.19
CA LYS A 118 11.79 15.15 10.24
C LYS A 118 10.83 14.72 11.36
N GLY A 119 11.02 13.51 11.87
CA GLY A 119 10.23 12.96 12.98
C GLY A 119 8.86 12.41 12.58
N ILE A 120 8.50 12.44 11.30
CA ILE A 120 7.36 11.69 10.76
C ILE A 120 7.88 10.36 10.22
N ILE A 121 7.22 9.27 10.62
CA ILE A 121 7.46 7.92 10.13
C ILE A 121 6.13 7.38 9.63
N GLY A 122 6.09 6.83 8.40
CA GLY A 122 4.82 6.35 7.88
C GLY A 122 4.91 5.53 6.61
N ALA A 123 3.79 4.91 6.29
CA ALA A 123 3.61 4.07 5.13
C ALA A 123 2.32 4.46 4.38
N HIS A 124 2.31 4.21 3.09
CA HIS A 124 1.22 4.52 2.18
C HIS A 124 0.95 3.31 1.30
N ASN A 125 -0.30 2.96 1.16
CA ASN A 125 -0.81 2.05 0.16
C ASN A 125 -1.67 2.84 -0.82
N GLY A 126 -1.41 2.71 -2.12
CA GLY A 126 -2.07 3.42 -3.19
C GLY A 126 -1.11 4.00 -4.23
N VAL A 127 -1.64 4.79 -5.15
CA VAL A 127 -0.89 5.48 -6.21
C VAL A 127 -1.23 6.96 -6.18
N LEU A 128 -0.21 7.82 -6.25
CA LEU A 128 -0.38 9.28 -6.27
C LEU A 128 -0.06 9.81 -7.66
N ASP A 129 -1.04 10.40 -8.31
CA ASP A 129 -0.93 10.90 -9.69
C ASP A 129 -0.24 12.28 -9.82
N ASN A 130 -0.13 13.02 -8.71
CA ASN A 130 0.36 14.41 -8.70
C ASN A 130 1.43 14.69 -7.65
N TYR A 131 2.15 13.67 -7.17
CA TYR A 131 3.12 13.83 -6.06
C TYR A 131 4.27 14.80 -6.41
N GLU A 132 4.67 14.89 -7.69
CA GLU A 132 5.70 15.83 -8.12
C GLU A 132 5.22 17.29 -8.03
N GLU A 133 3.97 17.58 -8.44
CA GLU A 133 3.37 18.91 -8.35
C GLU A 133 3.21 19.36 -6.90
N VAL A 134 2.81 18.43 -6.03
CA VAL A 134 2.75 18.67 -4.59
C VAL A 134 4.16 18.98 -4.06
N GLY A 135 5.16 18.18 -4.44
CA GLY A 135 6.56 18.43 -4.07
C GLY A 135 7.06 19.80 -4.52
N LYS A 136 6.79 20.18 -5.77
CA LYS A 136 7.15 21.50 -6.34
C LYS A 136 6.52 22.65 -5.53
N LYS A 137 5.24 22.53 -5.14
CA LYS A 137 4.55 23.54 -4.32
C LYS A 137 5.28 23.82 -3.00
N PHE A 138 5.89 22.81 -2.39
CA PHE A 138 6.61 22.96 -1.12
C PHE A 138 8.12 23.02 -1.28
N ASN A 139 8.62 23.16 -2.51
CA ASN A 139 10.05 23.20 -2.84
C ASN A 139 10.82 21.95 -2.36
N ILE A 140 10.17 20.79 -2.44
CA ILE A 140 10.75 19.50 -2.12
C ILE A 140 11.22 18.83 -3.40
N LYS A 141 12.45 18.28 -3.36
CA LYS A 141 13.01 17.55 -4.50
C LYS A 141 12.20 16.29 -4.80
N LYS A 142 12.14 15.94 -6.09
CA LYS A 142 11.53 14.68 -6.57
C LYS A 142 12.04 13.47 -5.76
N THR A 143 11.13 12.58 -5.42
CA THR A 143 11.39 11.31 -4.76
C THR A 143 11.42 10.18 -5.79
N THR A 144 12.05 9.06 -5.48
CA THR A 144 12.05 7.86 -6.30
C THR A 144 10.73 7.09 -6.21
N VAL A 145 10.04 7.25 -5.08
CA VAL A 145 8.72 6.64 -4.80
C VAL A 145 7.75 7.76 -4.43
N ASP A 146 6.56 7.71 -5.01
CA ASP A 146 5.48 8.69 -4.76
C ASP A 146 5.11 8.79 -3.27
N SER A 147 5.04 7.65 -2.60
CA SER A 147 4.70 7.52 -1.18
C SER A 147 5.63 8.28 -0.24
N GLU A 148 6.93 8.36 -0.57
CA GLU A 148 7.91 9.11 0.21
C GLU A 148 7.57 10.61 0.26
N MET A 149 6.94 11.13 -0.80
CA MET A 149 6.53 12.54 -0.87
C MET A 149 5.50 12.90 0.20
N ILE A 150 4.56 12.00 0.53
CA ILE A 150 3.62 12.23 1.64
C ILE A 150 4.38 12.49 2.93
N ILE A 151 5.33 11.62 3.26
CA ILE A 151 6.08 11.68 4.52
C ILE A 151 6.96 12.93 4.56
N LYS A 152 7.57 13.30 3.42
CA LYS A 152 8.34 14.56 3.31
C LYS A 152 7.46 15.79 3.53
N ILE A 153 6.29 15.87 2.90
CA ILE A 153 5.36 16.99 3.06
C ILE A 153 4.89 17.11 4.51
N LEU A 154 4.48 15.99 5.12
CA LEU A 154 4.07 15.99 6.53
C LEU A 154 5.22 16.39 7.46
N GLY A 155 6.44 15.92 7.17
CA GLY A 155 7.64 16.26 7.94
C GLY A 155 8.04 17.73 7.84
N GLU A 156 7.92 18.33 6.66
CA GLU A 156 8.25 19.76 6.46
C GLU A 156 7.19 20.70 7.03
N THR A 157 5.93 20.39 6.81
CA THR A 157 4.83 21.33 7.07
C THR A 157 4.17 21.14 8.43
N LYS A 158 4.24 19.94 9.00
CA LYS A 158 3.48 19.52 10.19
C LYS A 158 1.96 19.74 10.06
N ASP A 159 1.47 19.97 8.83
CA ASP A 159 0.04 20.19 8.54
C ASP A 159 -0.56 18.97 7.85
N HIS A 160 -1.34 18.22 8.58
CA HIS A 160 -2.01 17.00 8.11
C HIS A 160 -3.04 17.28 7.00
N LYS A 161 -3.54 18.53 6.85
CA LYS A 161 -4.48 18.88 5.80
C LYS A 161 -3.87 18.75 4.40
N ASN A 162 -2.55 18.75 4.32
CA ASN A 162 -1.83 18.56 3.06
C ASN A 162 -2.03 17.17 2.45
N LEU A 163 -2.52 16.17 3.21
CA LEU A 163 -2.97 14.89 2.67
C LEU A 163 -4.05 15.05 1.60
N GLY A 164 -4.87 16.08 1.69
CA GLY A 164 -5.91 16.40 0.71
C GLY A 164 -5.42 16.99 -0.60
N LEU A 165 -4.13 17.36 -0.71
CA LEU A 165 -3.53 17.92 -1.93
C LEU A 165 -3.09 16.85 -2.93
N PHE A 166 -2.90 15.63 -2.46
CA PHE A 166 -2.54 14.51 -3.30
C PHE A 166 -3.76 13.95 -4.03
N GLY A 167 -3.63 13.72 -5.33
CA GLY A 167 -4.58 12.98 -6.14
C GLY A 167 -4.37 11.47 -6.02
N GLY A 168 -5.13 10.67 -6.78
CA GLY A 168 -5.05 9.22 -6.78
C GLY A 168 -5.63 8.55 -5.52
N THR A 169 -5.31 7.28 -5.33
CA THR A 169 -5.79 6.47 -4.22
C THR A 169 -4.80 6.48 -3.06
N LYS A 170 -5.27 6.42 -1.82
CA LYS A 170 -4.37 6.39 -0.67
C LYS A 170 -5.00 5.87 0.61
N ALA A 171 -4.26 4.99 1.29
CA ALA A 171 -4.38 4.70 2.71
C ALA A 171 -3.02 4.99 3.36
N VAL A 172 -3.00 5.79 4.41
CA VAL A 172 -1.77 6.27 5.05
C VAL A 172 -1.82 6.01 6.54
N LEU A 173 -0.77 5.38 7.05
CA LEU A 173 -0.50 5.28 8.47
C LEU A 173 0.79 6.04 8.76
N PHE A 174 0.78 6.89 9.78
CA PHE A 174 2.00 7.57 10.21
C PHE A 174 1.98 7.89 11.71
N THR A 175 3.15 8.14 12.25
CA THR A 175 3.38 8.65 13.60
C THR A 175 4.30 9.86 13.54
N ALA A 176 4.17 10.74 14.52
CA ALA A 176 5.03 11.94 14.66
C ALA A 176 6.01 11.81 15.85
N ASN A 177 6.37 10.60 16.24
CA ASN A 177 7.18 10.32 17.42
C ASN A 177 6.53 10.77 18.76
N ASP A 178 5.20 10.77 18.77
CA ASP A 178 4.37 11.26 19.88
C ASP A 178 3.48 10.17 20.47
N ASN A 179 3.83 8.89 20.25
CA ASN A 179 3.07 7.70 20.63
C ASN A 179 1.64 7.66 20.08
N LYS A 180 1.37 8.42 19.01
CA LYS A 180 0.08 8.43 18.32
C LYS A 180 0.19 7.79 16.96
N LEU A 181 -0.85 7.05 16.59
CA LEU A 181 -1.04 6.56 15.25
C LEU A 181 -2.06 7.44 14.54
N TYR A 182 -1.64 8.00 13.42
CA TYR A 182 -2.47 8.78 12.52
C TYR A 182 -2.90 7.90 11.35
N VAL A 183 -4.21 7.82 11.10
CA VAL A 183 -4.82 6.91 10.14
C VAL A 183 -5.69 7.70 9.18
N TYR A 184 -5.37 7.66 7.89
CA TYR A 184 -6.11 8.35 6.84
C TYR A 184 -6.34 7.43 5.65
N ARG A 185 -7.50 7.53 5.00
CA ARG A 185 -7.75 6.89 3.70
C ARG A 185 -8.57 7.77 2.76
N HIS A 186 -8.31 7.60 1.46
CA HIS A 186 -9.10 8.10 0.35
C HIS A 186 -9.06 7.09 -0.79
N ASN A 187 -10.21 6.48 -1.12
CA ASN A 187 -10.38 5.49 -2.21
C ASN A 187 -9.44 4.25 -2.13
N ASN A 188 -8.91 3.90 -0.97
CA ASN A 188 -8.15 2.68 -0.79
C ASN A 188 -8.66 1.95 0.45
N PRO A 189 -8.83 0.62 0.44
CA PRO A 189 -9.38 -0.11 1.58
C PRO A 189 -8.46 0.00 2.80
N LEU A 190 -9.05 0.23 3.94
CA LEU A 190 -8.39 0.17 5.24
C LEU A 190 -9.42 -0.12 6.31
N PHE A 191 -9.22 -1.20 7.03
CA PHE A 191 -10.12 -1.70 8.07
C PHE A 191 -9.46 -1.62 9.43
N TYR A 192 -10.26 -1.70 10.49
CA TYR A 192 -9.77 -1.75 11.86
C TYR A 192 -10.60 -2.67 12.75
N LEU A 193 -9.93 -3.21 13.76
CA LEU A 193 -10.50 -4.04 14.82
C LEU A 193 -10.04 -3.52 16.16
N VAL A 194 -10.99 -3.27 17.07
CA VAL A 194 -10.70 -2.87 18.44
C VAL A 194 -10.67 -4.10 19.32
N LYS A 195 -9.58 -4.27 20.05
CA LYS A 195 -9.35 -5.34 21.04
C LYS A 195 -9.02 -4.75 22.41
N GLU A 196 -8.92 -5.59 23.43
CA GLU A 196 -8.60 -5.15 24.80
C GLU A 196 -7.22 -4.48 24.89
N GLU A 197 -6.24 -4.98 24.15
CA GLU A 197 -4.87 -4.46 24.14
C GLU A 197 -4.69 -3.21 23.27
N GLY A 198 -5.62 -2.91 22.34
CA GLY A 198 -5.53 -1.77 21.44
C GLY A 198 -6.34 -1.95 20.17
N VAL A 199 -6.02 -1.19 19.13
CA VAL A 199 -6.66 -1.21 17.83
C VAL A 199 -5.68 -1.65 16.74
N TYR A 200 -6.10 -2.61 15.93
CA TYR A 200 -5.36 -3.11 14.76
C TYR A 200 -5.97 -2.58 13.48
N PHE A 201 -5.11 -2.29 12.51
CA PHE A 201 -5.48 -1.83 11.17
C PHE A 201 -4.88 -2.76 10.13
N SER A 202 -5.64 -3.02 9.06
CA SER A 202 -5.16 -3.79 7.90
C SER A 202 -5.85 -3.35 6.62
N SER A 203 -5.13 -3.42 5.51
CA SER A 203 -5.71 -3.29 4.17
C SER A 203 -6.58 -4.49 3.80
N LEU A 204 -6.34 -5.66 4.42
CA LEU A 204 -7.15 -6.86 4.28
C LEU A 204 -8.12 -7.00 5.47
N LYS A 205 -9.40 -7.15 5.15
CA LYS A 205 -10.44 -7.36 6.14
C LYS A 205 -10.33 -8.74 6.78
N GLU A 206 -10.06 -9.74 5.98
CA GLU A 206 -9.97 -11.15 6.34
C GLU A 206 -8.93 -11.39 7.45
N GLY A 207 -7.74 -10.81 7.35
CA GLY A 207 -6.73 -10.93 8.39
C GLY A 207 -7.20 -10.40 9.76
N LEU A 208 -7.97 -9.30 9.77
CA LEU A 208 -8.58 -8.78 11.00
C LEU A 208 -9.71 -9.70 11.50
N GLU A 209 -10.48 -10.31 10.60
CA GLU A 209 -11.53 -11.29 10.94
C GLU A 209 -10.91 -12.54 11.56
N ASN A 210 -9.76 -13.01 11.06
CA ASN A 210 -9.04 -14.18 11.60
C ASN A 210 -8.58 -13.98 13.05
N ILE A 211 -8.24 -12.76 13.45
CA ILE A 211 -7.84 -12.45 14.83
C ILE A 211 -9.00 -11.96 15.71
N SER A 212 -10.23 -11.86 15.18
CA SER A 212 -11.41 -11.40 15.91
C SER A 212 -12.07 -12.50 16.72
N TYR A 213 -12.74 -12.14 17.82
CA TYR A 213 -13.63 -13.00 18.55
C TYR A 213 -15.10 -12.73 18.17
N LYS A 214 -16.01 -13.64 18.56
CA LYS A 214 -17.44 -13.64 18.14
C LYS A 214 -18.18 -12.30 18.29
N ASP A 215 -17.79 -11.48 19.27
CA ASP A 215 -18.46 -10.21 19.56
C ASP A 215 -17.70 -8.99 19.02
N GLU A 216 -16.52 -9.19 18.46
CA GLU A 216 -15.69 -8.15 17.87
C GLU A 216 -16.08 -7.96 16.41
N LYS A 217 -16.11 -6.70 15.95
CA LYS A 217 -16.50 -6.38 14.57
C LYS A 217 -15.40 -5.60 13.88
N VAL A 218 -14.96 -6.13 12.76
CA VAL A 218 -14.12 -5.40 11.83
C VAL A 218 -14.94 -4.26 11.20
N LYS A 219 -14.36 -3.08 11.18
CA LYS A 219 -14.97 -1.87 10.64
C LYS A 219 -14.06 -1.25 9.61
N GLU A 220 -14.67 -0.63 8.61
CA GLU A 220 -13.92 0.14 7.62
C GLU A 220 -13.66 1.56 8.12
N CYS A 221 -12.44 2.08 7.90
CA CYS A 221 -12.10 3.47 8.18
C CYS A 221 -12.91 4.39 7.27
N LYS A 222 -13.48 5.46 7.83
CA LYS A 222 -14.26 6.42 7.02
C LYS A 222 -13.35 7.22 6.10
N LYS A 223 -13.74 7.33 4.83
CA LYS A 223 -13.06 8.12 3.80
C LYS A 223 -12.92 9.60 4.22
N ASP A 224 -11.81 10.22 3.81
CA ASP A 224 -11.51 11.64 3.99
C ASP A 224 -11.53 12.13 5.45
N LYS A 225 -11.27 11.20 6.37
CA LYS A 225 -11.09 11.51 7.79
C LYS A 225 -9.72 11.02 8.25
N LEU A 226 -9.01 11.89 8.91
CA LEU A 226 -7.80 11.55 9.66
C LEU A 226 -8.20 11.23 11.09
N PHE A 227 -8.01 9.98 11.50
CA PHE A 227 -8.21 9.51 12.85
C PHE A 227 -6.88 9.55 13.60
N VAL A 228 -6.90 10.01 14.85
CA VAL A 228 -5.73 10.04 15.72
C VAL A 228 -5.99 9.11 16.88
N TRP A 229 -5.17 8.09 17.00
CA TRP A 229 -5.27 7.08 18.05
C TRP A 229 -4.09 7.15 19.00
N GLU A 230 -4.34 7.00 20.27
CA GLU A 230 -3.33 6.95 21.33
C GLU A 230 -3.70 5.86 22.33
N ASN A 231 -2.78 4.94 22.62
CA ASN A 231 -2.99 3.82 23.53
C ASN A 231 -4.26 2.98 23.24
N GLY A 232 -4.65 2.86 21.96
CA GLY A 232 -5.85 2.14 21.55
C GLY A 232 -7.15 2.95 21.60
N GLU A 233 -7.11 4.20 22.03
CA GLU A 233 -8.26 5.09 22.11
C GLU A 233 -8.27 6.11 20.96
N LEU A 234 -9.43 6.34 20.37
CA LEU A 234 -9.62 7.39 19.36
C LEU A 234 -9.71 8.75 20.06
N ILE A 235 -8.64 9.53 19.99
CA ILE A 235 -8.56 10.83 20.67
C ILE A 235 -8.98 12.02 19.81
N ASN A 236 -8.92 11.90 18.49
CA ASN A 236 -9.32 12.99 17.58
C ASN A 236 -9.74 12.46 16.20
N THR A 237 -10.57 13.23 15.51
CA THR A 237 -10.98 13.01 14.13
C THR A 237 -10.98 14.34 13.39
N ILE A 238 -10.18 14.44 12.31
CA ILE A 238 -10.02 15.64 11.51
C ILE A 238 -10.57 15.37 10.11
N ASN A 239 -11.47 16.23 9.61
CA ASN A 239 -11.93 16.14 8.23
C ASN A 239 -10.85 16.70 7.29
N ILE A 240 -10.42 15.91 6.33
CA ILE A 240 -9.48 16.31 5.29
C ILE A 240 -10.25 16.63 4.03
N LYS A 241 -10.18 17.88 3.58
CA LYS A 241 -10.80 18.28 2.30
C LYS A 241 -9.92 17.78 1.16
N HIS A 242 -10.43 16.84 0.40
CA HIS A 242 -9.76 16.38 -0.81
C HIS A 242 -9.87 17.44 -1.90
N LYS A 243 -8.75 18.11 -2.19
CA LYS A 243 -8.59 19.13 -3.23
C LYS A 243 -7.22 18.94 -3.87
N PRO A 244 -7.05 17.94 -4.74
CA PRO A 244 -5.77 17.63 -5.32
C PRO A 244 -5.27 18.80 -6.18
N ILE A 245 -3.96 19.02 -6.16
CA ILE A 245 -3.31 19.92 -7.10
C ILE A 245 -3.38 19.23 -8.47
N PRO A 246 -3.82 19.92 -9.53
CA PRO A 246 -3.86 19.33 -10.86
C PRO A 246 -2.48 18.82 -11.28
N ALA A 247 -2.41 17.60 -11.79
CA ALA A 247 -1.20 17.08 -12.41
C ALA A 247 -0.90 17.91 -13.68
N ILE A 248 0.34 18.36 -13.84
CA ILE A 248 0.73 19.10 -15.04
C ILE A 248 0.91 18.11 -16.17
N LYS A 249 -0.04 18.10 -17.10
CA LYS A 249 0.14 17.35 -18.35
C LYS A 249 1.25 18.06 -19.14
N VAL A 250 2.42 17.44 -19.23
CA VAL A 250 3.44 17.87 -20.18
C VAL A 250 2.91 17.49 -21.57
N ILE A 251 2.23 18.44 -22.22
CA ILE A 251 1.96 18.31 -23.64
C ILE A 251 3.30 18.51 -24.34
N ASN A 252 3.94 17.43 -24.72
CA ASN A 252 5.16 17.49 -25.51
C ASN A 252 4.79 17.93 -26.91
N THR A 253 4.76 19.26 -27.17
CA THR A 253 4.42 19.86 -28.47
C THR A 253 5.57 19.82 -29.48
N ASN A 254 6.67 19.15 -29.21
CA ASN A 254 7.77 18.99 -30.16
C ASN A 254 7.60 17.72 -31.00
N TRP A 255 6.56 17.69 -31.85
CA TRP A 255 6.50 16.83 -33.00
C TRP A 255 7.14 17.54 -34.18
N GLN A 256 8.46 17.53 -34.29
CA GLN A 256 9.09 17.67 -35.58
C GLN A 256 9.07 16.33 -36.28
N SER A 257 8.38 16.34 -37.41
CA SER A 257 8.18 15.23 -38.33
C SER A 257 9.49 14.56 -38.71
N TYR A 258 9.67 13.30 -38.33
CA TYR A 258 10.37 12.32 -39.12
C TYR A 258 9.49 11.07 -39.22
N GLY A 259 9.22 10.69 -40.46
CA GLY A 259 8.27 9.64 -40.79
C GLY A 259 8.67 8.28 -40.28
N GLY A 260 7.67 7.54 -39.89
CA GLY A 260 7.71 6.09 -39.75
C GLY A 260 7.48 5.59 -38.34
N TYR A 261 6.27 5.06 -38.12
CA TYR A 261 5.85 4.08 -37.13
C TYR A 261 5.81 4.46 -35.65
N ASN A 262 4.61 4.33 -35.18
CA ASN A 262 4.06 4.07 -33.84
C ASN A 262 3.48 5.26 -33.11
N ASN A 263 2.18 5.39 -33.31
CA ASN A 263 1.27 6.06 -32.39
C ASN A 263 0.98 5.13 -31.21
N TYR A 264 1.65 5.31 -30.09
CA TYR A 264 1.10 4.93 -28.81
C TYR A 264 0.78 6.21 -28.04
N VAL A 265 -0.48 6.57 -28.09
CA VAL A 265 -1.06 7.63 -27.26
C VAL A 265 -1.40 6.98 -25.93
N THR A 266 -0.66 7.31 -24.88
CA THR A 266 -1.12 7.04 -23.52
C THR A 266 -2.38 7.85 -23.28
N PRO A 267 -3.52 7.25 -22.96
CA PRO A 267 -4.74 7.98 -22.69
C PRO A 267 -4.63 8.68 -21.33
N SER A 268 -4.42 10.00 -21.35
CA SER A 268 -4.61 10.82 -20.17
C SER A 268 -6.11 11.05 -20.00
N HIS A 269 -6.74 10.32 -19.08
CA HIS A 269 -8.14 10.55 -18.76
C HIS A 269 -8.28 11.52 -17.60
N SER A 270 -8.50 12.81 -17.93
CA SER A 270 -9.33 13.68 -17.15
C SER A 270 -10.54 14.02 -18.01
N ARG A 271 -11.62 13.30 -17.89
CA ARG A 271 -12.92 13.76 -18.38
C ARG A 271 -13.59 14.54 -17.27
N SER A 272 -13.75 15.83 -17.48
CA SER A 272 -14.81 16.60 -16.86
C SER A 272 -16.13 16.03 -17.38
N TYR A 273 -16.92 15.44 -16.51
CA TYR A 273 -18.31 15.12 -16.82
C TYR A 273 -19.14 16.35 -16.55
N ASP A 274 -19.44 17.12 -17.60
CA ASP A 274 -20.63 17.94 -17.68
C ASP A 274 -21.71 17.14 -18.42
N HIS A 275 -22.78 16.89 -17.69
CA HIS A 275 -24.11 16.50 -18.11
C HIS A 275 -24.29 15.54 -19.29
N LEU A 276 -24.66 14.31 -18.97
CA LEU A 276 -25.66 13.54 -19.68
C LEU A 276 -26.45 12.70 -18.66
N ASP A 277 -27.71 13.10 -18.46
CA ASP A 277 -28.73 12.30 -17.80
C ASP A 277 -28.96 11.02 -18.62
N ILE A 278 -28.58 9.88 -18.10
CA ILE A 278 -29.16 8.58 -18.49
C ILE A 278 -29.42 7.82 -17.19
N ALA A 279 -30.66 7.79 -16.81
CA ALA A 279 -31.17 6.93 -15.76
C ALA A 279 -31.30 5.49 -16.27
N SER A 280 -31.14 4.54 -15.34
CA SER A 280 -31.54 3.13 -15.40
C SER A 280 -30.83 2.22 -16.41
N ASP A 281 -29.82 1.51 -15.93
CA ASP A 281 -29.53 0.07 -16.12
C ASP A 281 -28.08 -0.24 -15.64
N TRP A 282 -27.84 -0.14 -14.34
CA TRP A 282 -26.49 -0.34 -13.75
C TRP A 282 -26.49 -1.50 -12.74
N ASP A 283 -26.88 -2.69 -13.18
CA ASP A 283 -26.86 -3.86 -12.29
C ASP A 283 -26.07 -5.07 -12.87
N THR A 284 -25.29 -4.88 -13.94
CA THR A 284 -24.49 -5.95 -14.55
C THR A 284 -23.03 -5.56 -14.89
N GLY A 285 -22.63 -4.30 -14.69
CA GLY A 285 -21.31 -3.81 -15.10
C GLY A 285 -20.18 -4.11 -14.12
N GLU A 286 -20.47 -4.18 -12.84
CA GLU A 286 -19.43 -4.29 -11.79
C GLU A 286 -18.70 -5.65 -11.83
N GLU A 287 -19.42 -6.73 -12.11
CA GLU A 287 -18.85 -8.07 -12.16
C GLU A 287 -18.02 -8.29 -13.45
N GLU A 288 -18.48 -7.75 -14.59
CA GLU A 288 -17.75 -7.81 -15.88
C GLU A 288 -16.46 -6.98 -15.84
N ASP A 289 -16.46 -5.81 -15.20
CA ASP A 289 -15.27 -4.96 -15.10
C ASP A 289 -14.24 -5.55 -14.14
N TYR A 290 -14.68 -6.20 -13.07
CA TYR A 290 -13.79 -6.93 -12.18
C TYR A 290 -13.11 -8.13 -12.87
N GLU A 291 -13.87 -8.93 -13.63
CA GLU A 291 -13.33 -10.03 -14.43
C GLU A 291 -12.32 -9.51 -15.47
N ARG A 292 -12.62 -8.37 -16.11
CA ARG A 292 -11.72 -7.75 -17.10
C ARG A 292 -10.43 -7.24 -16.47
N ALA A 293 -10.46 -6.68 -15.27
CA ALA A 293 -9.27 -6.29 -14.55
C ALA A 293 -8.39 -7.51 -14.19
N GLN A 294 -9.01 -8.62 -13.82
CA GLN A 294 -8.30 -9.88 -13.57
C GLN A 294 -7.64 -10.44 -14.84
N GLU A 295 -8.34 -10.44 -15.97
CA GLU A 295 -7.77 -10.89 -17.25
C GLU A 295 -6.53 -10.07 -17.66
N LEU A 296 -6.57 -8.75 -17.48
CA LEU A 296 -5.44 -7.88 -17.78
C LEU A 296 -4.23 -8.15 -16.86
N ALA A 297 -4.47 -8.39 -15.59
CA ALA A 297 -3.42 -8.77 -14.64
C ALA A 297 -2.80 -10.13 -14.97
N GLU A 298 -3.60 -11.11 -15.41
CA GLU A 298 -3.10 -12.41 -15.87
C GLU A 298 -2.25 -12.31 -17.15
N ILE A 299 -2.61 -11.42 -18.08
CA ILE A 299 -1.82 -11.16 -19.29
C ILE A 299 -0.49 -10.53 -18.92
N ALA A 300 -0.48 -9.55 -18.01
CA ALA A 300 0.74 -8.93 -17.52
C ALA A 300 1.67 -9.94 -16.85
N ALA A 301 1.15 -10.85 -16.02
CA ALA A 301 1.92 -11.91 -15.39
C ALA A 301 2.55 -12.88 -16.40
N LYS A 302 1.81 -13.27 -17.44
CA LYS A 302 2.34 -14.13 -18.53
C LYS A 302 3.44 -13.43 -19.33
N LEU A 303 3.32 -12.13 -19.58
CA LEU A 303 4.35 -11.33 -20.25
C LEU A 303 5.61 -11.20 -19.39
N MET A 304 5.45 -11.10 -18.07
CA MET A 304 6.56 -11.05 -17.12
C MET A 304 7.36 -12.36 -17.13
N ASP A 305 6.69 -13.50 -17.21
CA ASP A 305 7.34 -14.82 -17.34
C ASP A 305 8.17 -14.92 -18.63
N ILE A 306 7.68 -14.35 -19.73
CA ILE A 306 8.42 -14.28 -21.01
C ILE A 306 9.68 -13.39 -20.87
N ASP A 307 9.59 -12.22 -20.22
CA ASP A 307 10.75 -11.33 -20.02
C ASP A 307 11.87 -12.01 -19.18
N ILE A 308 11.49 -12.79 -18.17
CA ILE A 308 12.43 -13.45 -17.26
C ILE A 308 13.10 -14.66 -17.95
N HIS A 309 12.33 -15.49 -18.67
CA HIS A 309 12.78 -16.80 -19.14
C HIS A 309 13.18 -16.84 -20.61
N SER A 310 13.16 -15.72 -21.35
CA SER A 310 13.48 -15.68 -22.76
C SER A 310 14.86 -15.10 -23.05
N ASP A 311 15.51 -15.59 -24.14
CA ASP A 311 16.76 -15.06 -24.70
C ASP A 311 16.52 -13.85 -25.64
N LEU A 312 15.52 -13.03 -25.33
CA LEU A 312 15.20 -11.84 -26.12
C LEU A 312 16.28 -10.76 -25.98
N ASP A 313 16.42 -9.95 -27.03
CA ASP A 313 17.29 -8.76 -27.00
C ASP A 313 16.75 -7.67 -26.04
N ALA A 314 17.61 -6.69 -25.73
CA ALA A 314 17.30 -5.65 -24.76
C ALA A 314 16.10 -4.76 -25.16
N ASP A 315 15.91 -4.51 -26.48
CA ASP A 315 14.81 -3.68 -26.97
C ASP A 315 13.49 -4.43 -26.90
N SER A 316 13.49 -5.73 -27.21
CA SER A 316 12.31 -6.59 -27.06
C SER A 316 11.90 -6.74 -25.59
N LYS A 317 12.86 -6.95 -24.70
CA LYS A 317 12.61 -6.98 -23.25
C LYS A 317 12.06 -5.67 -22.72
N LYS A 318 12.58 -4.53 -23.20
CA LYS A 318 12.04 -3.23 -22.86
C LYS A 318 10.59 -3.07 -23.31
N THR A 319 10.27 -3.46 -24.54
CA THR A 319 8.91 -3.39 -25.09
C THR A 319 7.92 -4.23 -24.26
N ILE A 320 8.34 -5.42 -23.83
CA ILE A 320 7.52 -6.28 -22.97
C ILE A 320 7.28 -5.61 -21.61
N ARG A 321 8.29 -5.01 -20.99
CA ARG A 321 8.13 -4.32 -19.70
C ARG A 321 7.21 -3.11 -19.82
N ASP A 322 7.35 -2.31 -20.87
CA ASP A 322 6.47 -1.17 -21.12
C ASP A 322 5.00 -1.64 -21.31
N ALA A 323 4.79 -2.81 -21.94
CA ALA A 323 3.46 -3.42 -22.10
C ALA A 323 2.91 -3.95 -20.76
N ILE A 324 3.72 -4.57 -19.93
CA ILE A 324 3.34 -5.02 -18.59
C ILE A 324 2.89 -3.82 -17.75
N GLU A 325 3.69 -2.75 -17.71
CA GLU A 325 3.34 -1.52 -16.97
C GLU A 325 2.00 -0.92 -17.44
N ALA A 326 1.75 -0.92 -18.75
CA ALA A 326 0.49 -0.41 -19.31
C ALA A 326 -0.72 -1.28 -18.93
N LEU A 327 -0.58 -2.60 -18.96
CA LEU A 327 -1.64 -3.54 -18.59
C LEU A 327 -1.97 -3.46 -17.09
N GLU A 328 -0.95 -3.41 -16.24
CA GLU A 328 -1.11 -3.25 -14.79
C GLU A 328 -1.78 -1.91 -14.44
N TYR A 329 -1.41 -0.85 -15.16
CA TYR A 329 -2.06 0.45 -14.99
C TYR A 329 -3.55 0.39 -15.32
N VAL A 330 -3.93 -0.19 -16.47
CA VAL A 330 -5.33 -0.29 -16.89
C VAL A 330 -6.14 -1.21 -15.98
N ALA A 331 -5.58 -2.33 -15.56
CA ALA A 331 -6.21 -3.24 -14.62
C ALA A 331 -6.51 -2.54 -13.28
N ASN A 332 -5.55 -1.76 -12.78
CA ASN A 332 -5.72 -0.97 -11.57
C ASN A 332 -6.76 0.14 -11.72
N GLU A 333 -6.78 0.86 -12.85
CA GLU A 333 -7.81 1.88 -13.12
C GLU A 333 -9.21 1.28 -13.13
N ILE A 334 -9.42 0.12 -13.76
CA ILE A 334 -10.70 -0.59 -13.78
C ILE A 334 -11.08 -1.04 -12.37
N TYR A 335 -10.15 -1.68 -11.65
CA TYR A 335 -10.40 -2.20 -10.30
C TYR A 335 -10.76 -1.12 -9.27
N TYR A 336 -10.23 0.10 -9.43
CA TYR A 336 -10.44 1.22 -8.51
C TYR A 336 -11.51 2.23 -8.97
N SER A 337 -12.13 2.01 -10.13
CA SER A 337 -13.22 2.89 -10.62
C SER A 337 -14.54 2.69 -9.85
N TYR A 338 -14.60 1.65 -9.03
CA TYR A 338 -15.70 1.30 -8.13
C TYR A 338 -15.25 1.38 -6.68
#